data_fe7fb233da8b60d48e128263ce97f3e2
#
_entry.id   fe7fb233da8b60d48e128263ce97f3e2
#
_cell.length_a   1.000
_cell.length_b   1.000
_cell.length_c   1.000
_cell.angle_alpha   90.00
_cell.angle_beta   90.00
_cell.angle_gamma   90.00
#
_symmetry.space_group_name_H-M   'P 1'
#
loop_
_entity.id
_entity.type
_entity.pdbx_description
1 polymer ?
#
loop_
_entity_poly.entity_id
_entity_poly.type
_entity_poly.pdbx_seq_one_letter_code
_entity_poly.pdbx_strand_id
1 'polypeptide(L)' 'MQVVHQSRPVVPRDRLIRLPDVESTTGCKKSTIYLMISEGRFPKPVRLSARHVAWPESAVLQWVQDRIAAAGAAGSEVSQ' A
#
# COMPACT_ATOMS: atom_id res chain seq x y z
N MET A 1 -30.54 6.70 6.68
CA MET A 1 -30.03 6.48 6.72
C MET A 1 -29.31 6.18 6.89
N GLN A 2 -28.64 6.05 7.02
CA GLN A 2 -27.88 5.76 7.23
C GLN A 2 -27.00 5.72 7.49
N VAL A 3 -26.76 5.96 7.52
CA VAL A 3 -25.98 5.95 7.76
C VAL A 3 -25.32 5.60 8.44
N VAL A 4 -25.25 5.43 8.68
CA VAL A 4 -24.79 5.04 9.44
C VAL A 4 -23.64 4.39 9.42
N HIS A 5 -23.28 4.03 8.95
CA HIS A 5 -22.23 3.36 8.91
C HIS A 5 -21.07 4.01 8.71
N GLN A 6 -21.17 4.96 8.79
CA GLN A 6 -20.13 5.66 8.59
C GLN A 6 -19.36 5.89 9.75
N SER A 7 -19.53 5.27 10.78
CA SER A 7 -18.75 5.52 11.95
C SER A 7 -17.31 5.16 11.71
N ARG A 8 -16.98 4.34 10.78
CA ARG A 8 -15.59 4.05 10.61
C ARG A 8 -15.08 4.78 9.39
N PRO A 9 -13.79 5.10 9.36
CA PRO A 9 -13.24 5.82 8.23
C PRO A 9 -13.33 4.94 6.99
N VAL A 10 -13.81 5.50 5.94
CA VAL A 10 -13.96 4.80 4.70
C VAL A 10 -13.29 5.61 3.64
N VAL A 11 -12.52 4.98 2.81
CA VAL A 11 -11.89 5.65 1.70
C VAL A 11 -12.82 5.51 0.51
N PRO A 12 -13.48 6.61 0.10
CA PRO A 12 -14.39 6.51 -1.02
C PRO A 12 -13.62 6.09 -2.24
N ARG A 13 -14.19 5.18 -2.98
CA ARG A 13 -13.57 4.74 -4.22
C ARG A 13 -12.25 4.03 -4.03
N ASP A 14 -12.01 3.52 -2.84
CA ASP A 14 -10.87 2.65 -2.68
C ASP A 14 -11.08 1.45 -3.56
N ARG A 15 -10.05 0.95 -4.13
CA ARG A 15 -10.17 -0.21 -5.01
C ARG A 15 -9.05 -1.17 -4.72
N LEU A 16 -9.21 -2.37 -5.24
CA LEU A 16 -8.20 -3.41 -5.07
C LEU A 16 -7.36 -3.45 -6.33
N ILE A 17 -6.05 -3.43 -6.16
CA ILE A 17 -5.15 -3.48 -7.29
C ILE A 17 -4.34 -4.75 -7.23
N ARG A 18 -3.93 -5.23 -8.37
CA ARG A 18 -3.20 -6.46 -8.48
C ARG A 18 -1.70 -6.20 -8.47
N LEU A 19 -0.93 -7.26 -8.40
CA LEU A 19 0.51 -7.13 -8.27
C LEU A 19 1.17 -6.23 -9.33
N PRO A 20 0.83 -6.34 -10.60
CA PRO A 20 1.47 -5.45 -11.57
C PRO A 20 1.29 -3.98 -11.25
N ASP A 21 0.10 -3.62 -10.76
CA ASP A 21 -0.16 -2.24 -10.37
C ASP A 21 0.63 -1.87 -9.12
N VAL A 22 0.75 -2.81 -8.18
CA VAL A 22 1.54 -2.55 -6.98
C VAL A 22 3.00 -2.33 -7.38
N GLU A 23 3.50 -3.13 -8.28
CA GLU A 23 4.87 -2.98 -8.74
C GLU A 23 5.09 -1.62 -9.40
N SER A 24 4.17 -1.21 -10.26
CA SER A 24 4.34 0.06 -10.93
C SER A 24 4.16 1.25 -9.98
N THR A 25 3.29 1.10 -9.00
CA THR A 25 3.05 2.18 -8.05
C THR A 25 4.22 2.35 -7.09
N THR A 26 4.83 1.27 -6.68
CA THR A 26 5.90 1.32 -5.68
C THR A 26 7.29 1.32 -6.30
N GLY A 27 7.41 0.85 -7.53
CA GLY A 27 8.71 0.71 -8.14
C GLY A 27 9.47 -0.51 -7.65
N CYS A 28 8.82 -1.39 -6.89
CA CYS A 28 9.47 -2.58 -6.36
C CYS A 28 9.06 -3.79 -7.15
N LYS A 29 9.94 -4.77 -7.20
CA LYS A 29 9.62 -6.00 -7.88
C LYS A 29 8.91 -6.97 -6.95
N LYS A 30 8.31 -7.99 -7.54
CA LYS A 30 7.54 -8.97 -6.79
C LYS A 30 8.31 -9.53 -5.59
N SER A 31 9.53 -9.96 -5.81
CA SER A 31 10.27 -10.58 -4.72
C SER A 31 10.52 -9.61 -3.57
N THR A 32 10.78 -8.36 -3.89
CA THR A 32 10.99 -7.34 -2.86
C THR A 32 9.71 -7.08 -2.11
N ILE A 33 8.58 -7.00 -2.82
CA ILE A 33 7.30 -6.75 -2.17
C ILE A 33 6.98 -7.88 -1.20
N TYR A 34 7.13 -9.13 -1.62
CA TYR A 34 6.81 -10.24 -0.73
C TYR A 34 7.79 -10.38 0.42
N LEU A 35 9.04 -10.02 0.20
CA LEU A 35 9.99 -10.00 1.30
C LEU A 35 9.56 -8.97 2.34
N MET A 36 9.20 -7.78 1.91
CA MET A 36 8.76 -6.74 2.84
C MET A 36 7.48 -7.14 3.57
N ILE A 37 6.58 -7.84 2.88
CA ILE A 37 5.38 -8.33 3.54
C ILE A 37 5.76 -9.29 4.66
N SER A 38 6.69 -10.21 4.38
CA SER A 38 7.09 -11.17 5.39
C SER A 38 7.78 -10.51 6.57
N GLU A 39 8.36 -9.36 6.37
CA GLU A 39 9.03 -8.62 7.42
C GLU A 39 8.13 -7.60 8.09
N GLY A 40 6.88 -7.54 7.69
CA GLY A 40 5.93 -6.61 8.29
C GLY A 40 6.12 -5.18 7.86
N ARG A 41 6.80 -4.94 6.73
CA ARG A 41 7.09 -3.60 6.26
C ARG A 41 6.26 -3.16 5.06
N PHE A 42 5.34 -3.99 4.62
CA PHE A 42 4.49 -3.66 3.48
C PHE A 42 3.10 -4.20 3.75
N PRO A 43 2.06 -3.51 3.25
CA PRO A 43 0.69 -3.96 3.50
C PRO A 43 0.45 -5.38 3.00
N LYS A 44 -0.29 -6.14 3.77
CA LYS A 44 -0.62 -7.50 3.38
C LYS A 44 -1.72 -7.48 2.33
N PRO A 45 -1.67 -8.39 1.39
CA PRO A 45 -2.72 -8.45 0.39
C PRO A 45 -4.01 -9.03 0.95
N VAL A 46 -5.10 -8.71 0.28
CA VAL A 46 -6.39 -9.29 0.58
C VAL A 46 -6.55 -10.49 -0.33
N ARG A 47 -6.92 -11.62 0.24
CA ARG A 47 -7.11 -12.82 -0.57
C ARG A 47 -8.49 -12.77 -1.22
N LEU A 48 -8.53 -12.82 -2.53
CA LEU A 48 -9.79 -12.81 -3.25
C LEU A 48 -10.27 -14.23 -3.54
N SER A 49 -9.35 -15.14 -3.76
CA SER A 49 -9.68 -16.53 -3.99
C SER A 49 -8.42 -17.34 -3.70
N ALA A 50 -8.46 -18.63 -3.96
CA ALA A 50 -7.32 -19.47 -3.66
C ALA A 50 -6.04 -19.01 -4.33
N ARG A 51 -6.16 -18.38 -5.50
CA ARG A 51 -4.99 -17.99 -6.26
C ARG A 51 -4.91 -16.52 -6.58
N HIS A 52 -5.84 -15.73 -6.07
CA HIS A 52 -5.87 -14.33 -6.42
C HIS A 52 -5.81 -13.48 -5.18
N VAL A 53 -4.85 -12.57 -5.17
CA VAL A 53 -4.74 -11.60 -4.08
C VAL A 53 -4.68 -10.21 -4.71
N ALA A 54 -5.04 -9.23 -3.92
CA ALA A 54 -4.98 -7.85 -4.37
C ALA A 54 -4.74 -6.98 -3.14
N TRP A 55 -4.40 -5.75 -3.35
CA TRP A 55 -4.12 -4.82 -2.26
C TRP A 55 -5.08 -3.65 -2.35
N PRO A 56 -5.54 -3.15 -1.20
CA PRO A 56 -6.30 -1.89 -1.23
C PRO A 56 -5.37 -0.80 -1.77
N GLU A 57 -5.83 -0.10 -2.78
CA GLU A 57 -5.00 0.94 -3.37
C GLU A 57 -4.59 1.98 -2.33
N SER A 58 -5.52 2.34 -1.44
CA SER A 58 -5.22 3.33 -0.42
C SER A 58 -4.08 2.91 0.47
N ALA A 59 -3.99 1.61 0.78
CA ALA A 59 -2.92 1.12 1.64
C ALA A 59 -1.57 1.21 0.92
N VAL A 60 -1.55 0.90 -0.37
CA VAL A 60 -0.32 0.97 -1.13
C VAL A 60 0.11 2.43 -1.29
N LEU A 61 -0.84 3.30 -1.57
CA LEU A 61 -0.51 4.73 -1.71
C LEU A 61 -0.04 5.31 -0.39
N GLN A 62 -0.62 4.89 0.72
CA GLN A 62 -0.17 5.37 2.02
C GLN A 62 1.27 4.90 2.28
N TRP A 63 1.58 3.65 1.92
CA TRP A 63 2.93 3.14 2.08
C TRP A 63 3.92 4.00 1.26
N VAL A 64 3.53 4.36 0.04
CA VAL A 64 4.37 5.20 -0.80
C VAL A 64 4.60 6.55 -0.13
N GLN A 65 3.54 7.17 0.38
CA GLN A 65 3.67 8.45 1.03
C GLN A 65 4.54 8.37 2.27
N ASP A 66 4.41 7.29 3.02
CA ASP A 66 5.22 7.10 4.21
C ASP A 66 6.70 6.95 3.84
N ARG A 67 6.99 6.25 2.74
CA ARG A 67 8.38 6.10 2.32
C ARG A 67 8.95 7.44 1.84
N ILE A 68 8.16 8.21 1.13
CA ILE A 68 8.60 9.52 0.68
C ILE A 68 8.88 10.41 1.87
N ALA A 69 7.99 10.40 2.85
CA ALA A 69 8.17 11.23 4.02
C ALA A 69 9.41 10.83 4.80
N ALA A 70 9.64 9.54 4.96
CA ALA A 70 10.81 9.07 5.68
C ALA A 70 12.08 9.43 4.94
N ALA A 71 12.08 9.30 3.64
CA ALA A 71 13.25 9.65 2.85
C ALA A 71 13.49 11.15 2.86
N GLY A 72 12.40 11.91 2.84
CA GLY A 72 12.52 13.37 2.90
C GLY A 72 13.13 13.82 4.19
N ALA A 73 12.71 13.22 5.29
CA ALA A 73 13.26 13.58 6.59
C ALA A 73 14.74 13.23 6.65
N ALA A 74 15.10 12.07 6.14
CA ALA A 74 16.50 11.71 6.15
C ALA A 74 17.24 12.42 5.05
N GLY A 75 16.60 12.61 3.93
CA GLY A 75 17.26 13.19 2.79
C GLY A 75 17.57 14.66 2.95
N SER A 76 16.85 15.30 3.84
CA SER A 76 17.13 16.71 4.00
C SER A 76 18.53 16.93 4.47
N GLU A 77 19.10 15.96 5.13
CA GLU A 77 20.41 16.17 5.53
C GLU A 77 21.35 15.80 4.47
N VAL A 78 21.00 14.94 3.63
CA VAL A 78 21.89 14.57 2.64
C VAL A 78 21.94 15.54 1.59
N SER A 79 20.89 15.93 1.23
CA SER A 79 20.72 16.89 0.23
C SER A 79 21.78 16.82 -0.75
N GLN A 80 22.13 16.05 -1.11
CA GLN A 80 23.03 16.03 -1.97
C GLN A 80 22.80 16.23 -3.06
#